data_537e38a29ff454d3a87b1160b112dcb3
#
_entry.id   537e38a29ff454d3a87b1160b112dcb3
#
_cell.length_a   1.000
_cell.length_b   1.000
_cell.length_c   1.000
_cell.angle_alpha   90.00
_cell.angle_beta   90.00
_cell.angle_gamma   90.00
#
_symmetry.space_group_name_H-M   'P 1'
#
loop_
_entity.id
_entity.type
_entity.pdbx_description
1 polymer ?
#
loop_
_entity_poly.entity_id
_entity_poly.type
_entity_poly.pdbx_seq_one_letter_code
_entity_poly.pdbx_strand_id
1 'polypeptide(L)'
;MNKIEIPLSKTKLFLGIGGSILFIVLGFYLYTTIADQQTRFNPTLVKGVGIAGILFFGATGIYGIKKMFDTKVGLTIDDNGIIDNTNALSIGLIKWADITAIRTEQVMSTKFLLIYTNDPNRILESVKGIKRKLLTGNMKVYGTPLSITSNTLKYNFDDLERLLKDRLNEQRERMPNR
;
A
#
# COMPACT_ATOMS: atom_id res chain seq x y z
N MET A 1 21.68 10.72 12.76
CA MET A 1 20.46 11.37 12.20
C MET A 1 19.32 11.28 13.21
N ASN A 2 18.47 12.29 13.38
CA ASN A 2 17.33 12.13 14.27
C ASN A 2 16.32 11.15 13.65
N LYS A 3 15.91 10.15 14.43
CA LYS A 3 14.86 9.20 14.07
C LYS A 3 13.53 9.94 13.89
N ILE A 4 12.83 9.70 12.77
CA ILE A 4 11.51 10.26 12.48
C ILE A 4 10.51 9.12 12.50
N GLU A 5 9.44 9.30 13.26
CA GLU A 5 8.35 8.33 13.39
C GLU A 5 7.03 8.95 12.93
N ILE A 6 6.42 8.37 11.92
CA ILE A 6 5.14 8.81 11.35
C ILE A 6 4.06 7.78 11.73
N PRO A 7 3.12 8.15 12.59
CA PRO A 7 2.10 7.23 13.08
C PRO A 7 1.05 6.91 12.02
N LEU A 8 0.37 5.77 12.20
CA LEU A 8 -0.84 5.44 11.44
C LEU A 8 -1.98 6.41 11.76
N SER A 9 -2.74 6.79 10.74
CA SER A 9 -3.92 7.64 10.89
C SER A 9 -5.15 6.78 11.18
N LYS A 10 -5.60 6.78 12.43
CA LYS A 10 -6.81 6.05 12.84
C LYS A 10 -8.06 6.56 12.09
N THR A 11 -8.14 7.87 11.81
CA THR A 11 -9.24 8.47 11.05
C THR A 11 -9.29 7.93 9.61
N LYS A 12 -8.15 7.91 8.91
CA LYS A 12 -8.09 7.37 7.53
C LYS A 12 -8.43 5.89 7.49
N LEU A 13 -7.96 5.11 8.46
CA LEU A 13 -8.29 3.68 8.60
C LEU A 13 -9.79 3.49 8.87
N PHE A 14 -10.37 4.26 9.77
CA PHE A 14 -11.81 4.21 10.06
C PHE A 14 -12.67 4.51 8.83
N LEU A 15 -12.31 5.55 8.06
CA LEU A 15 -12.99 5.88 6.80
C LEU A 15 -12.85 4.75 5.77
N GLY A 16 -11.69 4.11 5.67
CA GLY A 16 -11.47 2.95 4.80
C GLY A 16 -12.34 1.75 5.20
N ILE A 17 -12.47 1.47 6.51
CA ILE A 17 -13.36 0.43 7.04
C ILE A 17 -14.82 0.75 6.71
N GLY A 18 -15.26 1.98 6.96
CA GLY A 18 -16.62 2.44 6.63
C GLY A 18 -16.94 2.31 5.14
N GLY A 19 -16.00 2.71 4.27
CA GLY A 19 -16.10 2.48 2.83
C GLY A 19 -16.21 1.01 2.47
N SER A 20 -15.41 0.13 3.09
CA SER A 20 -15.49 -1.31 2.86
C SER A 20 -16.87 -1.88 3.23
N ILE A 21 -17.43 -1.47 4.37
CA ILE A 21 -18.78 -1.88 4.80
C ILE A 21 -19.83 -1.43 3.77
N LEU A 22 -19.76 -0.18 3.32
CA LEU A 22 -20.68 0.34 2.31
C LEU A 22 -20.65 -0.50 1.02
N PHE A 23 -19.45 -0.83 0.52
CA PHE A 23 -19.30 -1.64 -0.69
C PHE A 23 -19.73 -3.11 -0.50
N ILE A 24 -19.62 -3.67 0.70
CA ILE A 24 -20.18 -5.00 1.03
C ILE A 24 -21.71 -4.95 0.92
N VAL A 25 -22.35 -3.93 1.50
CA VAL A 25 -23.81 -3.74 1.43
C VAL A 25 -24.26 -3.56 -0.02
N LEU A 26 -23.55 -2.75 -0.80
CA LEU A 26 -23.84 -2.55 -2.23
C LEU A 26 -23.64 -3.86 -3.03
N GLY A 27 -22.60 -4.63 -2.74
CA GLY A 27 -22.37 -5.94 -3.36
C GLY A 27 -23.48 -6.93 -3.05
N PHE A 28 -23.98 -6.95 -1.81
CA PHE A 28 -25.10 -7.75 -1.40
C PHE A 28 -26.40 -7.32 -2.10
N TYR A 29 -26.68 -6.03 -2.18
CA TYR A 29 -27.82 -5.47 -2.90
C TYR A 29 -27.76 -5.79 -4.41
N LEU A 30 -26.57 -5.69 -5.01
CA LEU A 30 -26.34 -6.06 -6.39
C LEU A 30 -26.66 -7.53 -6.63
N TYR A 31 -26.22 -8.43 -5.73
CA TYR A 31 -26.45 -9.86 -5.81
C TYR A 31 -27.92 -10.25 -5.64
N THR A 32 -28.63 -9.68 -4.65
CA THR A 32 -29.99 -10.12 -4.28
C THR A 32 -31.10 -9.43 -5.05
N THR A 33 -30.87 -8.21 -5.51
CA THR A 33 -31.94 -7.37 -6.07
C THR A 33 -31.66 -6.99 -7.51
N ILE A 34 -30.56 -6.31 -7.77
CA ILE A 34 -30.29 -5.71 -9.10
C ILE A 34 -30.08 -6.80 -10.16
N ALA A 35 -29.40 -7.89 -9.81
CA ALA A 35 -29.05 -8.94 -10.77
C ALA A 35 -30.26 -9.55 -11.47
N ASP A 36 -31.37 -9.72 -10.76
CA ASP A 36 -32.58 -10.35 -11.29
C ASP A 36 -33.59 -9.34 -11.88
N GLN A 37 -33.48 -8.05 -11.54
CA GLN A 37 -34.39 -7.00 -12.00
C GLN A 37 -33.88 -6.28 -13.27
N GLN A 38 -32.58 -6.25 -13.49
CA GLN A 38 -32.02 -5.60 -14.67
C GLN A 38 -32.06 -6.52 -15.90
N THR A 39 -32.19 -5.94 -17.11
CA THR A 39 -32.28 -6.67 -18.37
C THR A 39 -31.07 -6.45 -19.28
N ARG A 40 -30.13 -5.58 -18.88
CA ARG A 40 -29.03 -5.14 -19.74
C ARG A 40 -27.84 -6.09 -19.76
N PHE A 41 -27.60 -6.79 -18.68
CA PHE A 41 -26.48 -7.71 -18.53
C PHE A 41 -26.93 -9.10 -18.09
N ASN A 42 -26.12 -10.11 -18.34
CA ASN A 42 -26.39 -11.46 -17.86
C ASN A 42 -26.49 -11.47 -16.31
N PRO A 43 -27.62 -11.93 -15.73
CA PRO A 43 -27.82 -11.95 -14.27
C PRO A 43 -26.72 -12.69 -13.51
N THR A 44 -26.21 -13.80 -14.06
CA THR A 44 -25.12 -14.58 -13.44
C THR A 44 -23.83 -13.79 -13.36
N LEU A 45 -23.52 -13.00 -14.39
CA LEU A 45 -22.35 -12.12 -14.39
C LEU A 45 -22.47 -11.04 -13.32
N VAL A 46 -23.65 -10.40 -13.20
CA VAL A 46 -23.92 -9.37 -12.20
C VAL A 46 -23.82 -9.93 -10.78
N LYS A 47 -24.38 -11.15 -10.54
CA LYS A 47 -24.22 -11.87 -9.27
C LYS A 47 -22.75 -12.16 -8.97
N GLY A 48 -21.98 -12.59 -9.98
CA GLY A 48 -20.53 -12.82 -9.85
C GLY A 48 -19.77 -11.56 -9.43
N VAL A 49 -20.09 -10.41 -10.00
CA VAL A 49 -19.50 -9.11 -9.62
C VAL A 49 -19.86 -8.74 -8.17
N GLY A 50 -21.13 -8.95 -7.77
CA GLY A 50 -21.57 -8.73 -6.39
C GLY A 50 -20.77 -9.58 -5.37
N ILE A 51 -20.61 -10.88 -5.63
CA ILE A 51 -19.82 -11.80 -4.79
C ILE A 51 -18.36 -11.37 -4.75
N ALA A 52 -17.74 -11.06 -5.89
CA ALA A 52 -16.36 -10.62 -5.97
C ALA A 52 -16.14 -9.32 -5.16
N GLY A 53 -17.08 -8.38 -5.23
CA GLY A 53 -17.09 -7.16 -4.43
C GLY A 53 -17.13 -7.45 -2.93
N ILE A 54 -18.05 -8.30 -2.48
CA ILE A 54 -18.19 -8.69 -1.07
C ILE A 54 -16.89 -9.32 -0.56
N LEU A 55 -16.29 -10.22 -1.32
CA LEU A 55 -15.04 -10.90 -0.92
C LEU A 55 -13.85 -9.91 -0.86
N PHE A 56 -13.73 -9.05 -1.87
CA PHE A 56 -12.66 -8.06 -1.94
C PHE A 56 -12.77 -7.03 -0.80
N PHE A 57 -13.94 -6.41 -0.64
CA PHE A 57 -14.14 -5.40 0.40
C PHE A 57 -14.21 -6.02 1.80
N GLY A 58 -14.65 -7.27 1.93
CA GLY A 58 -14.55 -8.05 3.15
C GLY A 58 -13.10 -8.23 3.60
N ALA A 59 -12.24 -8.66 2.69
CA ALA A 59 -10.82 -8.84 2.98
C ALA A 59 -10.12 -7.50 3.33
N THR A 60 -10.42 -6.42 2.59
CA THR A 60 -9.84 -5.09 2.86
C THR A 60 -10.36 -4.50 4.17
N GLY A 61 -11.64 -4.68 4.50
CA GLY A 61 -12.24 -4.27 5.78
C GLY A 61 -11.59 -4.99 6.98
N ILE A 62 -11.43 -6.31 6.90
CA ILE A 62 -10.73 -7.11 7.94
C ILE A 62 -9.29 -6.63 8.11
N TYR A 63 -8.58 -6.38 6.99
CA TYR A 63 -7.23 -5.82 7.06
C TYR A 63 -7.22 -4.45 7.74
N GLY A 64 -8.15 -3.55 7.38
CA GLY A 64 -8.30 -2.23 7.98
C GLY A 64 -8.53 -2.29 9.49
N ILE A 65 -9.41 -3.21 9.95
CA ILE A 65 -9.67 -3.45 11.38
C ILE A 65 -8.39 -3.91 12.07
N LYS A 66 -7.69 -4.92 11.54
CA LYS A 66 -6.41 -5.37 12.11
C LYS A 66 -5.39 -4.22 12.18
N LYS A 67 -5.32 -3.40 11.15
CA LYS A 67 -4.40 -2.26 11.08
C LYS A 67 -4.78 -1.14 12.07
N MET A 68 -6.06 -0.98 12.37
CA MET A 68 -6.53 0.00 13.35
C MET A 68 -6.05 -0.33 14.77
N PHE A 69 -5.91 -1.62 15.10
CA PHE A 69 -5.37 -2.09 16.39
C PHE A 69 -3.84 -2.30 16.37
N ASP A 70 -3.19 -2.06 15.24
CA ASP A 70 -1.73 -2.13 15.15
C ASP A 70 -1.11 -0.97 15.95
N THR A 71 -0.28 -1.31 16.91
CA THR A 71 0.44 -0.36 17.78
C THR A 71 1.78 0.08 17.18
N LYS A 72 2.22 -0.57 16.09
CA LYS A 72 3.47 -0.23 15.42
C LYS A 72 3.36 1.13 14.72
N VAL A 73 4.48 1.84 14.66
CA VAL A 73 4.61 3.06 13.88
C VAL A 73 4.35 2.75 12.40
N GLY A 74 3.65 3.64 11.69
CA GLY A 74 3.31 3.46 10.28
C GLY A 74 4.55 3.53 9.38
N LEU A 75 5.43 4.49 9.63
CA LEU A 75 6.71 4.64 8.93
C LEU A 75 7.77 5.17 9.89
N THR A 76 8.93 4.55 9.91
CA THR A 76 10.09 5.04 10.66
C THR A 76 11.24 5.29 9.69
N ILE A 77 11.90 6.43 9.83
CA ILE A 77 13.05 6.85 9.03
C ILE A 77 14.20 7.10 9.99
N ASP A 78 15.28 6.34 9.86
CA ASP A 78 16.48 6.46 10.70
C ASP A 78 17.76 6.34 9.88
N ASP A 79 18.91 6.22 10.54
CA ASP A 79 20.22 6.09 9.88
C ASP A 79 20.37 4.79 9.07
N ASN A 80 19.61 3.73 9.38
CA ASN A 80 19.71 2.44 8.71
C ASN A 80 18.86 2.41 7.42
N GLY A 81 17.72 3.14 7.40
CA GLY A 81 16.81 3.09 6.27
C GLY A 81 15.41 3.57 6.59
N ILE A 82 14.47 3.04 5.81
CA ILE A 82 13.04 3.25 5.93
C ILE A 82 12.42 1.96 6.45
N ILE A 83 11.78 2.00 7.63
CA ILE A 83 10.99 0.86 8.14
C ILE A 83 9.54 1.13 7.78
N ASP A 84 9.05 0.40 6.78
CA ASP A 84 7.70 0.54 6.27
C ASP A 84 6.73 -0.44 6.94
N ASN A 85 5.61 0.11 7.44
CA ASN A 85 4.46 -0.61 7.98
C ASN A 85 3.15 0.04 7.48
N THR A 86 3.16 0.65 6.28
CA THR A 86 2.02 1.42 5.78
C THR A 86 0.92 0.55 5.18
N ASN A 87 1.28 -0.60 4.60
CA ASN A 87 0.34 -1.44 3.85
C ASN A 87 0.64 -2.95 3.99
N ALA A 88 -0.22 -3.79 3.41
CA ALA A 88 -0.09 -5.25 3.48
C ALA A 88 1.15 -5.80 2.75
N LEU A 89 1.69 -5.03 1.79
CA LEU A 89 2.85 -5.41 0.99
C LEU A 89 4.17 -4.92 1.59
N SER A 90 4.13 -4.10 2.65
CA SER A 90 5.31 -3.60 3.35
C SER A 90 6.23 -4.73 3.78
N ILE A 91 7.54 -4.60 3.50
CA ILE A 91 8.56 -5.61 3.81
C ILE A 91 9.33 -5.31 5.10
N GLY A 92 8.99 -4.23 5.80
CA GLY A 92 9.73 -3.73 6.96
C GLY A 92 10.89 -2.85 6.55
N LEU A 93 12.12 -3.18 6.96
CA LEU A 93 13.30 -2.34 6.71
C LEU A 93 13.74 -2.38 5.24
N ILE A 94 13.86 -1.18 4.66
CA ILE A 94 14.49 -0.91 3.36
C ILE A 94 15.73 -0.06 3.66
N LYS A 95 16.92 -0.64 3.50
CA LYS A 95 18.18 0.04 3.84
C LYS A 95 18.50 1.15 2.85
N TRP A 96 19.02 2.29 3.32
CA TRP A 96 19.46 3.37 2.42
C TRP A 96 20.49 2.91 1.39
N ALA A 97 21.42 2.05 1.78
CA ALA A 97 22.44 1.49 0.89
C ALA A 97 21.87 0.66 -0.27
N ASP A 98 20.66 0.15 -0.13
CA ASP A 98 19.99 -0.64 -1.17
C ASP A 98 19.13 0.24 -2.10
N ILE A 99 18.80 1.50 -1.70
CA ILE A 99 17.91 2.39 -2.45
C ILE A 99 18.66 3.12 -3.56
N THR A 100 18.27 2.88 -4.80
CA THR A 100 18.84 3.55 -5.99
C THR A 100 18.05 4.79 -6.41
N ALA A 101 16.72 4.79 -6.24
CA ALA A 101 15.88 5.95 -6.55
C ALA A 101 14.54 5.90 -5.78
N ILE A 102 13.95 7.08 -5.59
CA ILE A 102 12.57 7.26 -5.13
C ILE A 102 11.84 8.07 -6.19
N ARG A 103 10.78 7.51 -6.77
CA ARG A 103 9.97 8.17 -7.80
C ARG A 103 8.52 8.21 -7.39
N THR A 104 7.83 9.28 -7.75
CA THR A 104 6.38 9.39 -7.57
C THR A 104 5.68 8.83 -8.78
N GLU A 105 4.66 8.01 -8.53
CA GLU A 105 3.72 7.52 -9.52
C GLU A 105 2.31 7.82 -9.05
N GLN A 106 1.42 8.10 -9.99
CA GLN A 106 0.01 8.37 -9.68
C GLN A 106 -0.89 7.47 -10.53
N VAL A 107 -1.75 6.74 -9.82
CA VAL A 107 -2.82 5.95 -10.45
C VAL A 107 -4.15 6.52 -10.00
N MET A 108 -4.90 7.07 -10.96
CA MET A 108 -6.13 7.84 -10.70
C MET A 108 -5.88 8.97 -9.69
N SER A 109 -6.50 8.94 -8.52
CA SER A 109 -6.35 9.94 -7.44
C SER A 109 -5.34 9.53 -6.36
N THR A 110 -4.70 8.36 -6.49
CA THR A 110 -3.77 7.84 -5.49
C THR A 110 -2.33 8.00 -5.95
N LYS A 111 -1.52 8.70 -5.14
CA LYS A 111 -0.07 8.85 -5.34
C LYS A 111 0.70 7.78 -4.56
N PHE A 112 1.78 7.28 -5.15
CA PHE A 112 2.70 6.28 -4.58
C PHE A 112 4.13 6.75 -4.70
N LEU A 113 4.93 6.48 -3.69
CA LEU A 113 6.39 6.56 -3.77
C LEU A 113 6.93 5.16 -4.12
N LEU A 114 7.45 5.03 -5.32
CA LEU A 114 8.10 3.82 -5.80
C LEU A 114 9.57 3.83 -5.34
N ILE A 115 9.95 2.81 -4.59
CA ILE A 115 11.31 2.69 -4.05
C ILE A 115 12.08 1.69 -4.91
N TYR A 116 13.02 2.19 -5.69
CA TYR A 116 13.91 1.37 -6.52
C TYR A 116 15.12 0.93 -5.70
N THR A 117 15.50 -0.33 -5.86
CA THR A 117 16.63 -0.93 -5.14
C THR A 117 17.60 -1.58 -6.11
N ASN A 118 18.85 -1.75 -5.68
CA ASN A 118 19.92 -2.40 -6.45
C ASN A 118 19.63 -3.90 -6.71
N ASP A 119 18.88 -4.58 -5.82
CA ASP A 119 18.50 -5.98 -5.97
C ASP A 119 17.01 -6.21 -5.64
N PRO A 120 16.10 -5.92 -6.57
CA PRO A 120 14.67 -6.15 -6.37
C PRO A 120 14.30 -7.64 -6.31
N ASN A 121 15.10 -8.54 -6.90
CA ASN A 121 14.83 -9.98 -6.89
C ASN A 121 15.00 -10.56 -5.48
N ARG A 122 16.02 -10.14 -4.74
CA ARG A 122 16.23 -10.52 -3.33
C ARG A 122 14.99 -10.20 -2.47
N ILE A 123 14.31 -9.07 -2.76
CA ILE A 123 13.07 -8.70 -2.07
C ILE A 123 11.97 -9.71 -2.40
N LEU A 124 11.79 -10.08 -3.68
CA LEU A 124 10.78 -11.04 -4.11
C LEU A 124 11.05 -12.45 -3.55
N GLU A 125 12.31 -12.82 -3.36
CA GLU A 125 12.71 -14.10 -2.75
C GLU A 125 12.46 -14.13 -1.24
N SER A 126 12.54 -12.99 -0.56
CA SER A 126 12.31 -12.89 0.89
C SER A 126 10.85 -13.09 1.30
N VAL A 127 9.92 -13.06 0.37
CA VAL A 127 8.47 -13.16 0.61
C VAL A 127 7.87 -14.37 -0.10
N LYS A 128 6.73 -14.89 0.41
CA LYS A 128 6.06 -16.08 -0.13
C LYS A 128 4.57 -15.84 -0.39
N GLY A 129 3.94 -16.77 -1.09
CA GLY A 129 2.50 -16.84 -1.30
C GLY A 129 1.93 -15.64 -2.06
N ILE A 130 0.76 -15.17 -1.63
CA ILE A 130 0.03 -14.06 -2.27
C ILE A 130 0.86 -12.77 -2.26
N LYS A 131 1.59 -12.50 -1.18
CA LYS A 131 2.44 -11.31 -1.07
C LYS A 131 3.50 -11.28 -2.16
N ARG A 132 4.20 -12.38 -2.40
CA ARG A 132 5.18 -12.50 -3.50
C ARG A 132 4.53 -12.24 -4.85
N LYS A 133 3.35 -12.83 -5.11
CA LYS A 133 2.62 -12.67 -6.37
C LYS A 133 2.26 -11.20 -6.63
N LEU A 134 1.79 -10.49 -5.61
CA LEU A 134 1.43 -9.07 -5.72
C LEU A 134 2.66 -8.18 -5.91
N LEU A 135 3.76 -8.40 -5.16
CA LEU A 135 5.01 -7.67 -5.36
C LEU A 135 5.64 -7.94 -6.72
N THR A 136 5.51 -9.16 -7.26
CA THR A 136 5.92 -9.48 -8.64
C THR A 136 5.06 -8.72 -9.66
N GLY A 137 3.77 -8.54 -9.38
CA GLY A 137 2.89 -7.68 -10.19
C GLY A 137 3.38 -6.24 -10.22
N ASN A 138 3.70 -5.65 -9.05
CA ASN A 138 4.28 -4.30 -8.98
C ASN A 138 5.59 -4.20 -9.75
N MET A 139 6.47 -5.19 -9.62
CA MET A 139 7.74 -5.24 -10.35
C MET A 139 7.53 -5.21 -11.87
N LYS A 140 6.55 -5.93 -12.40
CA LYS A 140 6.23 -5.95 -13.84
C LYS A 140 5.68 -4.62 -14.35
N VAL A 141 4.87 -3.94 -13.55
CA VAL A 141 4.19 -2.70 -13.96
C VAL A 141 5.08 -1.48 -13.75
N TYR A 142 5.78 -1.41 -12.63
CA TYR A 142 6.50 -0.21 -12.18
C TYR A 142 8.02 -0.36 -12.16
N GLY A 143 8.56 -1.54 -12.44
CA GLY A 143 10.00 -1.81 -12.39
C GLY A 143 10.58 -1.92 -10.98
N THR A 144 9.73 -1.91 -9.95
CA THR A 144 10.10 -2.13 -8.54
C THR A 144 8.96 -2.84 -7.80
N PRO A 145 9.26 -3.76 -6.87
CA PRO A 145 8.24 -4.37 -6.03
C PRO A 145 7.72 -3.44 -4.93
N LEU A 146 8.48 -2.39 -4.55
CA LEU A 146 8.24 -1.60 -3.36
C LEU A 146 7.49 -0.30 -3.66
N SER A 147 6.43 -0.06 -2.89
CA SER A 147 5.69 1.20 -2.91
C SER A 147 5.28 1.61 -1.50
N ILE A 148 5.39 2.90 -1.21
CA ILE A 148 4.95 3.54 0.04
C ILE A 148 3.85 4.53 -0.31
N THR A 149 2.81 4.59 0.52
CA THR A 149 1.71 5.54 0.38
C THR A 149 1.43 6.25 1.70
N SER A 150 0.92 7.48 1.64
CA SER A 150 0.47 8.20 2.83
C SER A 150 -0.97 7.92 3.23
N ASN A 151 -1.68 7.04 2.50
CA ASN A 151 -3.12 6.78 2.70
C ASN A 151 -3.47 6.24 4.08
N THR A 152 -2.52 5.58 4.75
CA THR A 152 -2.68 5.07 6.12
C THR A 152 -1.90 5.89 7.15
N LEU A 153 -1.12 6.89 6.73
CA LEU A 153 -0.25 7.69 7.59
C LEU A 153 -0.94 8.98 8.07
N LYS A 154 -0.59 9.41 9.28
CA LYS A 154 -0.89 10.76 9.76
C LYS A 154 0.13 11.76 9.20
N TYR A 155 0.26 11.76 7.89
CA TYR A 155 1.21 12.60 7.14
C TYR A 155 0.65 12.88 5.74
N ASN A 156 1.04 13.99 5.14
CA ASN A 156 0.65 14.35 3.80
C ASN A 156 1.62 13.72 2.78
N PHE A 157 1.16 13.48 1.56
CA PHE A 157 1.97 12.78 0.56
C PHE A 157 3.15 13.62 0.08
N ASP A 158 2.92 14.89 -0.23
CA ASP A 158 3.96 15.76 -0.81
C ASP A 158 5.09 16.06 0.20
N ASP A 159 4.75 16.17 1.48
CA ASP A 159 5.73 16.30 2.57
C ASP A 159 6.50 14.98 2.77
N LEU A 160 5.83 13.82 2.64
CA LEU A 160 6.47 12.51 2.72
C LEU A 160 7.46 12.30 1.56
N GLU A 161 7.06 12.68 0.35
CA GLU A 161 7.91 12.62 -0.83
C GLU A 161 9.18 13.45 -0.65
N ARG A 162 9.01 14.71 -0.24
CA ARG A 162 10.14 15.62 0.02
C ARG A 162 11.06 15.03 1.08
N LEU A 163 10.50 14.65 2.23
CA LEU A 163 11.24 14.08 3.34
C LEU A 163 12.09 12.87 2.91
N LEU A 164 11.51 11.90 2.19
CA LEU A 164 12.23 10.70 1.78
C LEU A 164 13.30 10.97 0.73
N LYS A 165 13.06 11.90 -0.21
CA LYS A 165 14.04 12.30 -1.21
C LYS A 165 15.21 13.05 -0.58
N ASP A 166 14.93 13.99 0.32
CA ASP A 166 15.97 14.74 1.04
C ASP A 166 16.84 13.80 1.85
N ARG A 167 16.23 12.85 2.57
CA ARG A 167 16.96 11.85 3.35
C ARG A 167 17.82 10.92 2.48
N LEU A 168 17.34 10.52 1.31
CA LEU A 168 18.14 9.74 0.38
C LEU A 168 19.36 10.52 -0.11
N ASN A 169 19.20 11.81 -0.43
CA ASN A 169 20.30 12.67 -0.86
C ASN A 169 21.33 12.87 0.28
N GLU A 170 20.90 13.17 1.49
CA GLU A 170 21.78 13.28 2.66
C GLU A 170 22.60 11.98 2.89
N GLN A 171 21.98 10.82 2.70
CA GLN A 171 22.67 9.53 2.87
C GLN A 171 23.70 9.29 1.75
N ARG A 172 23.42 9.69 0.53
CA ARG A 172 24.36 9.60 -0.59
C ARG A 172 25.60 10.48 -0.39
N GLU A 173 25.40 11.70 0.11
CA GLU A 173 26.51 12.61 0.44
C GLU A 173 27.41 12.06 1.55
N ARG A 174 26.84 11.33 2.50
CA ARG A 174 27.60 10.70 3.59
C ARG A 174 28.36 9.42 3.15
N MET A 175 27.94 8.80 2.05
CA MET A 175 28.50 7.56 1.51
C MET A 175 28.99 7.72 0.05
N PRO A 176 29.87 8.67 -0.27
CA PRO A 176 30.21 9.03 -1.64
C PRO A 176 30.95 7.95 -2.46
N ASN A 177 31.38 6.83 -1.84
CA ASN A 177 32.26 5.80 -2.43
C ASN A 177 31.69 4.37 -2.32
N ARG A 178 30.41 4.16 -2.65
CA ARG A 178 29.91 2.79 -2.82
C ARG A 178 29.22 2.56 -4.15
#